data_9a8261dd8cf2a8eff70d8ce741e1c299
#
_entry.id   9a8261dd8cf2a8eff70d8ce741e1c299
#
_cell.length_a   1.000
_cell.length_b   1.000
_cell.length_c   1.000
_cell.angle_alpha   90.00
_cell.angle_beta   90.00
_cell.angle_gamma   90.00
#
_symmetry.space_group_name_H-M   'P 1'
#
loop_
_entity.id
_entity.type
_entity.pdbx_description
1 polymer ?
#
loop_
_entity_poly.entity_id
_entity_poly.type
_entity_poly.pdbx_seq_one_letter_code
_entity_poly.pdbx_strand_id
1 'polypeptide(L)'
;GFVPSPPAWQREPRPTTLHPIADRWMRRGIPRPGSPAWRYLTVERGIPDTIVAVAVEQGLLREGPQGSMWAAHRRVDGALVGWEERGSQWRGFATGGAKELFRFGPAAASRVCVTEAAIDAISLAAIQVLRPDTLFVSTGGGWSPASEEAIRGLAMRADARLVAATDNNRQGDVYAERLRVIAAETGASYARSRPRAGDWNDDLKILVGRLAEEPVAAAG
;
A
#
# COMPACT_ATOMS: atom_id res chain seq x y z
N GLY A 1 12.71 55.84 25.72
CA GLY A 1 13.05 54.48 25.31
C GLY A 1 12.36 54.18 24.01
N PHE A 2 13.12 53.86 22.96
CA PHE A 2 12.62 53.41 21.64
C PHE A 2 12.19 51.97 21.76
N VAL A 3 10.91 51.63 21.57
CA VAL A 3 10.39 50.28 21.48
C VAL A 3 10.28 49.97 19.98
N PRO A 4 11.09 49.06 19.45
CA PRO A 4 10.98 48.70 18.04
C PRO A 4 9.67 47.96 17.78
N SER A 5 8.91 48.42 16.77
CA SER A 5 7.73 47.70 16.29
C SER A 5 8.14 46.36 15.69
N PRO A 6 7.42 45.24 15.93
CA PRO A 6 7.72 43.98 15.34
C PRO A 6 7.60 44.04 13.81
N PRO A 7 8.46 43.31 13.07
CA PRO A 7 8.46 43.38 11.61
C PRO A 7 7.12 42.89 11.02
N ALA A 8 6.59 43.65 10.06
CA ALA A 8 5.27 43.49 9.44
C ALA A 8 5.08 42.25 8.56
N TRP A 9 6.01 41.27 8.59
CA TRP A 9 5.98 40.09 7.72
C TRP A 9 5.67 38.76 8.44
N GLN A 10 5.24 38.77 9.69
CA GLN A 10 4.65 37.58 10.29
C GLN A 10 3.29 37.34 9.63
N ARG A 11 3.32 36.65 8.48
CA ARG A 11 2.10 36.06 7.89
C ARG A 11 1.50 35.11 8.92
N GLU A 12 0.36 35.48 9.48
CA GLU A 12 -0.47 34.53 10.18
C GLU A 12 -0.72 33.34 9.24
N PRO A 13 -0.50 32.08 9.68
CA PRO A 13 -0.82 30.93 8.86
C PRO A 13 -2.32 31.01 8.55
N ARG A 14 -2.68 31.22 7.27
CA ARG A 14 -4.06 31.06 6.84
C ARG A 14 -4.50 29.67 7.25
N PRO A 15 -5.60 29.52 8.01
CA PRO A 15 -6.17 28.20 8.27
C PRO A 15 -6.54 27.59 6.92
N THR A 16 -5.72 26.68 6.45
CA THR A 16 -6.02 25.90 5.25
C THR A 16 -7.06 24.88 5.69
N THR A 17 -8.34 25.21 5.54
CA THR A 17 -9.43 24.23 5.71
C THR A 17 -9.24 23.16 4.65
N LEU A 18 -8.66 22.05 5.07
CA LEU A 18 -8.52 20.88 4.18
C LEU A 18 -9.92 20.36 3.86
N HIS A 19 -10.19 20.20 2.58
CA HIS A 19 -11.40 19.47 2.17
C HIS A 19 -11.39 18.05 2.79
N PRO A 20 -12.57 17.48 3.10
CA PRO A 20 -12.70 16.12 3.60
C PRO A 20 -11.91 15.11 2.75
N ILE A 21 -11.42 14.06 3.38
CA ILE A 21 -10.62 13.01 2.73
C ILE A 21 -11.35 12.45 1.50
N ALA A 22 -12.65 12.13 1.65
CA ALA A 22 -13.45 11.59 0.56
C ALA A 22 -13.55 12.54 -0.64
N ASP A 23 -13.77 13.85 -0.40
CA ASP A 23 -13.89 14.86 -1.47
C ASP A 23 -12.56 15.02 -2.23
N ARG A 24 -11.45 15.02 -1.51
CA ARG A 24 -10.11 15.12 -2.10
C ARG A 24 -9.82 13.89 -2.98
N TRP A 25 -10.20 12.72 -2.53
CA TRP A 25 -10.09 11.46 -3.28
C TRP A 25 -10.94 11.47 -4.55
N MET A 26 -12.21 11.86 -4.44
CA MET A 26 -13.17 11.86 -5.56
C MET A 26 -12.81 12.86 -6.66
N ARG A 27 -12.09 13.93 -6.32
CA ARG A 27 -11.59 14.92 -7.29
C ARG A 27 -10.41 14.43 -8.12
N ARG A 28 -9.85 13.26 -7.82
CA ARG A 28 -8.70 12.70 -8.53
C ARG A 28 -9.15 11.73 -9.62
N GLY A 29 -8.45 11.77 -10.74
CA GLY A 29 -8.67 10.86 -11.85
C GLY A 29 -8.41 9.41 -11.46
N ILE A 30 -9.03 8.50 -12.17
CA ILE A 30 -8.76 7.07 -12.11
C ILE A 30 -7.58 6.79 -13.06
N PRO A 31 -6.51 6.10 -12.61
CA PRO A 31 -5.43 5.71 -13.50
C PRO A 31 -5.95 4.93 -14.72
N ARG A 32 -5.44 5.28 -15.90
CA ARG A 32 -5.79 4.65 -17.18
C ARG A 32 -4.52 4.25 -17.92
N PRO A 33 -4.56 3.25 -18.82
CA PRO A 33 -3.42 2.92 -19.67
C PRO A 33 -2.77 4.17 -20.28
N GLY A 34 -1.46 4.33 -20.04
CA GLY A 34 -0.69 5.49 -20.52
C GLY A 34 -0.73 6.74 -19.64
N SER A 35 -1.61 6.83 -18.62
CA SER A 35 -1.60 7.97 -17.69
C SER A 35 -0.35 7.96 -16.79
N PRO A 36 0.01 9.12 -16.19
CA PRO A 36 1.23 9.22 -15.40
C PRO A 36 1.32 8.20 -14.25
N ALA A 37 0.27 8.04 -13.45
CA ALA A 37 0.26 7.07 -12.36
C ALA A 37 0.30 5.61 -12.87
N TRP A 38 -0.37 5.33 -14.01
CA TRP A 38 -0.31 4.02 -14.66
C TRP A 38 1.12 3.69 -15.10
N ARG A 39 1.78 4.62 -15.79
CA ARG A 39 3.18 4.45 -16.23
C ARG A 39 4.14 4.28 -15.05
N TYR A 40 3.93 5.03 -13.98
CA TYR A 40 4.70 4.85 -12.75
C TYR A 40 4.59 3.41 -12.23
N LEU A 41 3.37 2.86 -12.16
CA LEU A 41 3.15 1.50 -11.67
C LEU A 41 3.69 0.44 -12.64
N THR A 42 3.48 0.59 -13.95
CA THR A 42 3.82 -0.46 -14.91
C THR A 42 5.26 -0.39 -15.40
N VAL A 43 5.80 0.82 -15.62
CA VAL A 43 7.15 1.00 -16.16
C VAL A 43 8.19 1.11 -15.04
N GLU A 44 7.97 2.02 -14.05
CA GLU A 44 8.98 2.23 -13.01
C GLU A 44 8.94 1.15 -11.92
N ARG A 45 7.74 0.62 -11.63
CA ARG A 45 7.53 -0.42 -10.61
C ARG A 45 7.43 -1.84 -11.18
N GLY A 46 7.33 -1.98 -12.51
CA GLY A 46 7.30 -3.27 -13.18
C GLY A 46 6.05 -4.11 -12.86
N ILE A 47 4.97 -3.48 -12.37
CA ILE A 47 3.73 -4.17 -12.04
C ILE A 47 2.98 -4.45 -13.34
N PRO A 48 2.57 -5.70 -13.63
CA PRO A 48 1.83 -6.01 -14.85
C PRO A 48 0.54 -5.18 -14.99
N ASP A 49 0.25 -4.74 -16.22
CA ASP A 49 -0.96 -3.94 -16.55
C ASP A 49 -2.24 -4.60 -16.03
N THR A 50 -2.35 -5.91 -16.15
CA THR A 50 -3.50 -6.69 -15.67
C THR A 50 -3.72 -6.56 -14.16
N ILE A 51 -2.65 -6.52 -13.38
CA ILE A 51 -2.69 -6.36 -11.93
C ILE A 51 -3.10 -4.93 -11.57
N VAL A 52 -2.54 -3.93 -12.27
CA VAL A 52 -2.92 -2.53 -12.08
C VAL A 52 -4.40 -2.33 -12.42
N ALA A 53 -4.90 -2.94 -13.52
CA ALA A 53 -6.30 -2.88 -13.91
C ALA A 53 -7.23 -3.42 -12.81
N VAL A 54 -6.93 -4.58 -12.23
CA VAL A 54 -7.72 -5.14 -11.11
C VAL A 54 -7.72 -4.22 -9.89
N ALA A 55 -6.59 -3.62 -9.54
CA ALA A 55 -6.53 -2.67 -8.43
C ALA A 55 -7.35 -1.39 -8.70
N VAL A 56 -7.38 -0.94 -9.95
CA VAL A 56 -8.24 0.17 -10.41
C VAL A 56 -9.72 -0.20 -10.37
N GLU A 57 -10.10 -1.36 -10.86
CA GLU A 57 -11.48 -1.87 -10.83
C GLU A 57 -12.02 -2.01 -9.41
N GLN A 58 -11.18 -2.42 -8.46
CA GLN A 58 -11.53 -2.46 -7.04
C GLN A 58 -11.60 -1.05 -6.40
N GLY A 59 -11.36 0.02 -7.17
CA GLY A 59 -11.43 1.40 -6.67
C GLY A 59 -10.34 1.76 -5.66
N LEU A 60 -9.20 1.07 -5.72
CA LEU A 60 -8.11 1.20 -4.76
C LEU A 60 -7.12 2.30 -5.14
N LEU A 61 -7.11 2.76 -6.39
CA LEU A 61 -6.10 3.67 -6.91
C LEU A 61 -6.70 4.97 -7.45
N ARG A 62 -5.98 6.08 -7.28
CA ARG A 62 -6.23 7.37 -7.92
C ARG A 62 -4.92 8.00 -8.40
N GLU A 63 -5.03 8.90 -9.38
CA GLU A 63 -3.90 9.72 -9.81
C GLU A 63 -3.66 10.85 -8.81
N GLY A 64 -2.50 10.87 -8.21
CA GLY A 64 -2.04 11.96 -7.37
C GLY A 64 -1.44 13.10 -8.20
N PRO A 65 -0.98 14.17 -7.54
CA PRO A 65 -0.23 15.24 -8.19
C PRO A 65 1.05 14.72 -8.85
N GLN A 66 1.47 15.36 -9.96
CA GLN A 66 2.74 15.08 -10.64
C GLN A 66 2.95 13.61 -11.05
N GLY A 67 1.86 12.91 -11.32
CA GLY A 67 1.94 11.51 -11.75
C GLY A 67 2.14 10.51 -10.62
N SER A 68 2.03 10.92 -9.35
CA SER A 68 2.02 9.98 -8.24
C SER A 68 0.75 9.11 -8.28
N MET A 69 0.82 7.93 -7.70
CA MET A 69 -0.37 7.13 -7.40
C MET A 69 -0.80 7.33 -5.95
N TRP A 70 -2.10 7.39 -5.73
CA TRP A 70 -2.73 7.31 -4.42
C TRP A 70 -3.34 5.94 -4.22
N ALA A 71 -3.02 5.29 -3.10
CA ALA A 71 -3.54 3.97 -2.72
C ALA A 71 -4.44 4.09 -1.48
N ALA A 72 -5.70 3.68 -1.60
CA ALA A 72 -6.74 3.90 -0.60
C ALA A 72 -6.50 3.13 0.69
N HIS A 73 -6.52 3.82 1.83
CA HIS A 73 -6.67 3.21 3.14
C HIS A 73 -8.14 3.27 3.57
N ARG A 74 -8.71 2.11 3.87
CA ARG A 74 -10.13 1.98 4.20
C ARG A 74 -10.33 1.24 5.51
N ARG A 75 -11.38 1.64 6.24
CA ARG A 75 -11.91 0.87 7.37
C ARG A 75 -12.56 -0.43 6.91
N VAL A 76 -12.89 -1.27 7.87
CA VAL A 76 -13.59 -2.55 7.64
C VAL A 76 -14.98 -2.34 7.02
N ASP A 77 -15.63 -1.22 7.32
CA ASP A 77 -16.91 -0.80 6.72
C ASP A 77 -16.79 -0.23 5.29
N GLY A 78 -15.58 -0.20 4.75
CA GLY A 78 -15.27 0.34 3.42
C GLY A 78 -15.03 1.85 3.37
N ALA A 79 -15.23 2.59 4.47
CA ALA A 79 -15.02 4.02 4.51
C ALA A 79 -13.58 4.39 4.23
N LEU A 80 -13.35 5.32 3.29
CA LEU A 80 -12.04 5.87 3.00
C LEU A 80 -11.58 6.78 4.13
N VAL A 81 -10.44 6.48 4.72
CA VAL A 81 -9.86 7.25 5.85
C VAL A 81 -8.55 7.94 5.50
N GLY A 82 -7.92 7.59 4.39
CA GLY A 82 -6.68 8.16 3.92
C GLY A 82 -6.18 7.47 2.66
N TRP A 83 -5.01 7.84 2.23
CA TRP A 83 -4.29 7.17 1.15
C TRP A 83 -2.80 7.30 1.33
N GLU A 84 -2.09 6.26 0.91
CA GLU A 84 -0.65 6.32 0.69
C GLU A 84 -0.38 6.95 -0.66
N GLU A 85 0.60 7.86 -0.75
CA GLU A 85 1.02 8.49 -1.99
C GLU A 85 2.43 8.04 -2.35
N ARG A 86 2.60 7.59 -3.59
CA ARG A 86 3.89 7.16 -4.14
C ARG A 86 4.07 7.69 -5.56
N GLY A 87 5.26 8.19 -5.84
CA GLY A 87 5.72 8.62 -7.15
C GLY A 87 7.23 8.47 -7.26
N SER A 88 7.81 8.80 -8.41
CA SER A 88 9.24 8.66 -8.68
C SER A 88 10.12 9.44 -7.70
N GLN A 89 9.65 10.63 -7.27
CA GLN A 89 10.38 11.56 -6.40
C GLN A 89 9.68 11.84 -5.07
N TRP A 90 8.54 11.19 -4.83
CA TRP A 90 7.71 11.53 -3.68
C TRP A 90 7.11 10.28 -3.02
N ARG A 91 7.11 10.31 -1.71
CA ARG A 91 6.37 9.37 -0.86
C ARG A 91 5.71 10.14 0.28
N GLY A 92 4.47 9.79 0.60
CA GLY A 92 3.74 10.47 1.67
C GLY A 92 2.47 9.75 2.05
N PHE A 93 1.74 10.36 2.94
CA PHE A 93 0.41 9.94 3.35
C PHE A 93 -0.53 11.14 3.38
N ALA A 94 -1.82 10.92 3.15
CA ALA A 94 -2.84 11.96 3.11
C ALA A 94 -2.84 12.81 4.37
N THR A 95 -2.60 14.12 4.24
CA THR A 95 -2.68 15.06 5.36
C THR A 95 -4.09 15.06 5.95
N GLY A 96 -4.21 14.87 7.27
CA GLY A 96 -5.50 14.72 7.96
C GLY A 96 -6.17 13.37 7.76
N GLY A 97 -5.53 12.42 7.08
CA GLY A 97 -5.98 11.05 6.95
C GLY A 97 -5.49 10.15 8.08
N ALA A 98 -6.15 9.01 8.27
CA ALA A 98 -5.76 7.96 9.20
C ALA A 98 -5.11 6.80 8.45
N LYS A 99 -3.98 6.30 9.00
CA LYS A 99 -3.36 5.06 8.53
C LYS A 99 -4.12 3.89 9.12
N GLU A 100 -4.94 3.22 8.29
CA GLU A 100 -5.52 1.93 8.61
C GLU A 100 -4.91 0.87 7.71
N LEU A 101 -5.65 0.30 6.74
CA LEU A 101 -5.06 -0.67 5.82
C LEU A 101 -5.42 -0.32 4.36
N PHE A 102 -4.44 -0.43 3.50
CA PHE A 102 -4.68 -0.73 2.09
C PHE A 102 -5.07 -2.22 2.00
N ARG A 103 -6.06 -2.56 1.17
CA ARG A 103 -6.56 -3.94 1.03
C ARG A 103 -6.76 -4.26 -0.45
N PHE A 104 -6.09 -5.29 -0.94
CA PHE A 104 -6.15 -5.74 -2.32
C PHE A 104 -6.44 -7.24 -2.40
N GLY A 105 -7.45 -7.61 -3.17
CA GLY A 105 -7.93 -9.00 -3.30
C GLY A 105 -9.26 -9.26 -2.59
N PRO A 106 -9.67 -10.52 -2.46
CA PRO A 106 -10.95 -10.89 -1.88
C PRO A 106 -11.05 -10.53 -0.40
N ALA A 107 -12.05 -9.71 -0.03
CA ALA A 107 -12.21 -9.23 1.34
C ALA A 107 -12.47 -10.37 2.35
N ALA A 108 -13.07 -11.49 1.91
CA ALA A 108 -13.38 -12.65 2.74
C ALA A 108 -12.24 -13.69 2.82
N ALA A 109 -11.10 -13.45 2.15
CA ALA A 109 -10.00 -14.40 2.14
C ALA A 109 -9.49 -14.67 3.57
N SER A 110 -9.24 -15.95 3.88
CA SER A 110 -8.70 -16.37 5.17
C SER A 110 -7.20 -16.14 5.29
N ARG A 111 -6.47 -16.19 4.18
CA ARG A 111 -5.03 -15.87 4.14
C ARG A 111 -4.82 -14.37 3.98
N VAL A 112 -4.15 -13.74 4.93
CA VAL A 112 -3.86 -12.30 4.96
C VAL A 112 -2.36 -12.07 4.90
N CYS A 113 -1.88 -11.52 3.78
CA CYS A 113 -0.48 -11.13 3.61
C CYS A 113 -0.30 -9.66 3.99
N VAL A 114 0.50 -9.39 5.02
CA VAL A 114 0.72 -8.04 5.54
C VAL A 114 2.09 -7.54 5.08
N THR A 115 2.09 -6.46 4.29
CA THR A 115 3.26 -5.74 3.78
C THR A 115 3.38 -4.35 4.39
N GLU A 116 4.46 -3.63 4.08
CA GLU A 116 4.67 -2.27 4.60
C GLU A 116 4.08 -1.19 3.72
N ALA A 117 4.13 -1.33 2.39
CA ALA A 117 3.60 -0.36 1.45
C ALA A 117 2.58 -0.98 0.48
N ALA A 118 1.68 -0.15 -0.07
CA ALA A 118 0.70 -0.58 -1.06
C ALA A 118 1.36 -1.14 -2.33
N ILE A 119 2.50 -0.57 -2.75
CA ILE A 119 3.31 -1.07 -3.86
C ILE A 119 3.73 -2.53 -3.62
N ASP A 120 4.17 -2.85 -2.39
CA ASP A 120 4.59 -4.20 -2.03
C ASP A 120 3.42 -5.18 -1.99
N ALA A 121 2.26 -4.74 -1.50
CA ALA A 121 1.04 -5.54 -1.53
C ALA A 121 0.63 -5.90 -2.97
N ILE A 122 0.66 -4.93 -3.88
CA ILE A 122 0.32 -5.13 -5.30
C ILE A 122 1.40 -5.98 -5.99
N SER A 123 2.68 -5.76 -5.68
CA SER A 123 3.80 -6.53 -6.23
C SER A 123 3.76 -8.00 -5.79
N LEU A 124 3.49 -8.24 -4.50
CA LEU A 124 3.33 -9.60 -3.98
C LEU A 124 2.12 -10.30 -4.60
N ALA A 125 1.02 -9.58 -4.81
CA ALA A 125 -0.15 -10.09 -5.52
C ALA A 125 0.19 -10.47 -6.97
N ALA A 126 1.03 -9.68 -7.66
CA ALA A 126 1.52 -10.00 -9.00
C ALA A 126 2.39 -11.26 -8.99
N ILE A 127 3.36 -11.37 -8.08
CA ILE A 127 4.24 -12.54 -7.92
C ILE A 127 3.42 -13.81 -7.63
N GLN A 128 2.34 -13.68 -6.85
CA GLN A 128 1.46 -14.79 -6.48
C GLN A 128 0.27 -14.99 -7.44
N VAL A 129 0.26 -14.30 -8.58
CA VAL A 129 -0.76 -14.40 -9.64
C VAL A 129 -2.18 -14.23 -9.07
N LEU A 130 -2.37 -13.18 -8.26
CA LEU A 130 -3.67 -12.85 -7.63
C LEU A 130 -4.35 -14.07 -6.96
N ARG A 131 -3.64 -14.76 -6.08
CA ARG A 131 -4.19 -15.92 -5.36
C ARG A 131 -5.60 -15.65 -4.83
N PRO A 132 -6.61 -16.47 -5.20
CA PRO A 132 -8.00 -16.21 -4.86
C PRO A 132 -8.31 -16.39 -3.35
N ASP A 133 -7.43 -17.05 -2.60
CA ASP A 133 -7.55 -17.28 -1.15
C ASP A 133 -6.83 -16.20 -0.32
N THR A 134 -6.31 -15.15 -0.93
CA THR A 134 -5.41 -14.20 -0.27
C THR A 134 -5.90 -12.76 -0.34
N LEU A 135 -5.96 -12.10 0.82
CA LEU A 135 -6.07 -10.66 0.95
C LEU A 135 -4.66 -10.08 1.19
N PHE A 136 -4.20 -9.24 0.28
CA PHE A 136 -2.94 -8.51 0.42
C PHE A 136 -3.23 -7.16 1.08
N VAL A 137 -2.56 -6.87 2.19
CA VAL A 137 -2.77 -5.61 2.92
C VAL A 137 -1.45 -4.89 3.15
N SER A 138 -1.51 -3.56 3.26
CA SER A 138 -0.36 -2.80 3.74
C SER A 138 -0.73 -1.81 4.84
N THR A 139 0.27 -1.49 5.67
CA THR A 139 0.15 -0.54 6.79
C THR A 139 0.46 0.90 6.38
N GLY A 140 0.93 1.14 5.13
CA GLY A 140 1.24 2.47 4.60
C GLY A 140 2.51 3.09 5.17
N GLY A 141 3.56 2.30 5.32
CA GLY A 141 4.88 2.77 5.77
C GLY A 141 4.93 3.13 7.25
N GLY A 142 4.29 2.34 8.11
CA GLY A 142 4.33 2.52 9.55
C GLY A 142 3.37 1.57 10.26
N TRP A 143 3.36 1.65 11.58
CA TRP A 143 2.47 0.85 12.43
C TRP A 143 1.64 1.77 13.30
N SER A 144 0.35 1.86 13.07
CA SER A 144 -0.58 2.66 13.85
C SER A 144 -1.48 1.76 14.72
N PRO A 145 -2.07 2.28 15.81
CA PRO A 145 -3.07 1.53 16.58
C PRO A 145 -4.25 1.07 15.72
N ALA A 146 -4.70 1.89 14.78
CA ALA A 146 -5.80 1.54 13.87
C ALA A 146 -5.41 0.42 12.90
N SER A 147 -4.17 0.42 12.38
CA SER A 147 -3.66 -0.69 11.55
C SER A 147 -3.58 -1.99 12.34
N GLU A 148 -3.12 -1.92 13.57
CA GLU A 148 -3.02 -3.09 14.45
C GLU A 148 -4.40 -3.68 14.77
N GLU A 149 -5.36 -2.83 15.14
CA GLU A 149 -6.72 -3.26 15.41
C GLU A 149 -7.38 -3.89 14.17
N ALA A 150 -7.18 -3.29 13.00
CA ALA A 150 -7.68 -3.82 11.74
C ALA A 150 -7.07 -5.19 11.41
N ILE A 151 -5.76 -5.40 11.66
CA ILE A 151 -5.08 -6.68 11.48
C ILE A 151 -5.61 -7.71 12.47
N ARG A 152 -5.82 -7.33 13.74
CA ARG A 152 -6.44 -8.21 14.75
C ARG A 152 -7.83 -8.67 14.32
N GLY A 153 -8.66 -7.76 13.83
CA GLY A 153 -9.97 -8.09 13.30
C GLY A 153 -9.93 -9.08 12.12
N LEU A 154 -8.91 -8.98 11.25
CA LEU A 154 -8.67 -9.96 10.18
C LEU A 154 -8.20 -11.31 10.74
N ALA A 155 -7.36 -11.31 11.76
CA ALA A 155 -6.81 -12.49 12.38
C ALA A 155 -7.83 -13.27 13.22
N MET A 156 -8.87 -12.62 13.72
CA MET A 156 -9.97 -13.27 14.49
C MET A 156 -10.99 -14.00 13.62
N ARG A 157 -10.87 -13.95 12.29
CA ARG A 157 -11.76 -14.69 11.38
C ARG A 157 -11.51 -16.19 11.49
N ALA A 158 -12.53 -16.98 11.16
CA ALA A 158 -12.40 -18.42 11.09
C ALA A 158 -11.30 -18.82 10.09
N ASP A 159 -10.46 -19.77 10.47
CA ASP A 159 -9.34 -20.30 9.67
C ASP A 159 -8.33 -19.22 9.20
N ALA A 160 -8.24 -18.11 9.92
CA ALA A 160 -7.35 -17.01 9.55
C ALA A 160 -5.88 -17.47 9.56
N ARG A 161 -5.17 -17.07 8.52
CA ARG A 161 -3.73 -17.25 8.38
C ARG A 161 -3.04 -15.91 8.14
N LEU A 162 -2.33 -15.41 9.13
CA LEU A 162 -1.49 -14.23 8.99
C LEU A 162 -0.14 -14.61 8.36
N VAL A 163 0.19 -13.94 7.28
CA VAL A 163 1.50 -14.04 6.63
C VAL A 163 2.22 -12.70 6.80
N ALA A 164 3.27 -12.69 7.60
CA ALA A 164 4.15 -11.54 7.70
C ALA A 164 5.01 -11.43 6.44
N ALA A 165 4.57 -10.60 5.51
CA ALA A 165 5.23 -10.33 4.22
C ALA A 165 5.90 -8.94 4.25
N THR A 166 6.50 -8.59 5.39
CA THR A 166 7.22 -7.33 5.60
C THR A 166 8.63 -7.38 5.00
N ASP A 167 9.23 -6.22 4.80
CA ASP A 167 10.50 -6.04 4.12
C ASP A 167 11.63 -6.89 4.69
N ASN A 168 12.67 -7.09 3.89
CA ASN A 168 13.87 -7.83 4.30
C ASN A 168 14.88 -6.90 4.99
N ASN A 169 14.46 -6.30 6.09
CA ASN A 169 15.28 -5.42 6.90
C ASN A 169 14.90 -5.52 8.38
N ARG A 170 15.66 -4.86 9.25
CA ARG A 170 15.42 -4.88 10.70
C ARG A 170 14.00 -4.40 11.09
N GLN A 171 13.48 -3.38 10.40
CA GLN A 171 12.13 -2.87 10.68
C GLN A 171 11.06 -3.89 10.28
N GLY A 172 11.25 -4.55 9.13
CA GLY A 172 10.39 -5.65 8.69
C GLY A 172 10.37 -6.83 9.67
N ASP A 173 11.50 -7.14 10.30
CA ASP A 173 11.55 -8.18 11.35
C ASP A 173 10.78 -7.78 12.60
N VAL A 174 10.85 -6.50 13.00
CA VAL A 174 10.03 -5.98 14.13
C VAL A 174 8.55 -6.09 13.83
N TYR A 175 8.12 -5.75 12.62
CA TYR A 175 6.71 -5.87 12.24
C TYR A 175 6.27 -7.35 12.10
N ALA A 176 7.14 -8.21 11.60
CA ALA A 176 6.86 -9.65 11.53
C ALA A 176 6.65 -10.25 12.94
N GLU A 177 7.44 -9.82 13.92
CA GLU A 177 7.27 -10.26 15.31
C GLU A 177 5.94 -9.77 15.91
N ARG A 178 5.54 -8.53 15.65
CA ARG A 178 4.21 -8.04 16.06
C ARG A 178 3.08 -8.88 15.48
N LEU A 179 3.18 -9.23 14.18
CA LEU A 179 2.20 -10.10 13.50
C LEU A 179 2.17 -11.49 14.11
N ARG A 180 3.33 -12.04 14.52
CA ARG A 180 3.41 -13.32 15.21
C ARG A 180 2.68 -13.29 16.55
N VAL A 181 2.86 -12.21 17.31
CA VAL A 181 2.18 -12.01 18.59
C VAL A 181 0.66 -11.91 18.38
N ILE A 182 0.21 -11.09 17.41
CA ILE A 182 -1.22 -10.97 17.08
C ILE A 182 -1.80 -12.34 16.71
N ALA A 183 -1.12 -13.13 15.88
CA ALA A 183 -1.59 -14.46 15.50
C ALA A 183 -1.73 -15.38 16.72
N ALA A 184 -0.74 -15.38 17.64
CA ALA A 184 -0.79 -16.17 18.87
C ALA A 184 -1.96 -15.77 19.78
N GLU A 185 -2.22 -14.47 19.92
CA GLU A 185 -3.29 -13.95 20.78
C GLU A 185 -4.70 -14.17 20.20
N THR A 186 -4.82 -14.24 18.86
CA THR A 186 -6.12 -14.40 18.17
C THR A 186 -6.41 -15.84 17.76
N GLY A 187 -5.45 -16.75 17.90
CA GLY A 187 -5.57 -18.14 17.45
C GLY A 187 -5.38 -18.34 15.94
N ALA A 188 -4.99 -17.30 15.21
CA ALA A 188 -4.69 -17.43 13.80
C ALA A 188 -3.39 -18.21 13.55
N SER A 189 -3.32 -18.95 12.44
CA SER A 189 -2.04 -19.52 12.03
C SER A 189 -1.09 -18.43 11.53
N TYR A 190 0.22 -18.62 11.70
CA TYR A 190 1.25 -17.66 11.33
C TYR A 190 2.26 -18.24 10.35
N ALA A 191 2.68 -17.42 9.40
CA ALA A 191 3.82 -17.71 8.54
C ALA A 191 4.65 -16.45 8.30
N ARG A 192 5.96 -16.58 8.11
CA ARG A 192 6.85 -15.52 7.61
C ARG A 192 7.11 -15.77 6.12
N SER A 193 6.83 -14.77 5.30
CA SER A 193 7.26 -14.72 3.90
C SER A 193 8.16 -13.49 3.75
N ARG A 194 9.40 -13.69 3.36
CA ARG A 194 10.40 -12.63 3.26
C ARG A 194 10.77 -12.44 1.80
N PRO A 195 10.81 -11.20 1.27
CA PRO A 195 11.37 -10.97 -0.06
C PRO A 195 12.87 -11.34 -0.06
N ARG A 196 13.38 -11.73 -1.23
CA ARG A 196 14.81 -12.05 -1.40
C ARG A 196 15.65 -10.78 -1.51
N ALA A 197 15.09 -9.76 -2.17
CA ALA A 197 15.65 -8.42 -2.24
C ALA A 197 15.24 -7.58 -1.01
N GLY A 198 15.29 -6.26 -1.09
CA GLY A 198 14.91 -5.36 0.00
C GLY A 198 13.41 -5.39 0.31
N ASP A 199 12.59 -5.39 -0.72
CA ASP A 199 11.12 -5.39 -0.66
C ASP A 199 10.50 -6.25 -1.78
N TRP A 200 9.17 -6.37 -1.81
CA TRP A 200 8.47 -7.18 -2.82
C TRP A 200 8.45 -6.55 -4.20
N ASN A 201 8.57 -5.23 -4.29
CA ASN A 201 8.65 -4.58 -5.59
C ASN A 201 10.01 -4.84 -6.26
N ASP A 202 11.08 -4.87 -5.50
CA ASP A 202 12.40 -5.24 -6.00
C ASP A 202 12.43 -6.72 -6.45
N ASP A 203 11.82 -7.62 -5.69
CA ASP A 203 11.67 -9.02 -6.11
C ASP A 203 10.89 -9.16 -7.42
N LEU A 204 9.78 -8.41 -7.56
CA LEU A 204 8.99 -8.41 -8.80
C LEU A 204 9.80 -7.91 -9.99
N LYS A 205 10.54 -6.82 -9.84
CA LYS A 205 11.40 -6.27 -10.92
C LYS A 205 12.44 -7.28 -11.38
N ILE A 206 13.09 -7.98 -10.43
CA ILE A 206 14.05 -9.04 -10.75
C ILE A 206 13.37 -10.17 -11.53
N LEU A 207 12.18 -10.58 -11.12
CA LEU A 207 11.41 -11.62 -11.79
C LEU A 207 11.03 -11.23 -13.22
N VAL A 208 10.50 -10.01 -13.40
CA VAL A 208 10.10 -9.50 -14.72
C VAL A 208 11.31 -9.33 -15.63
N GLY A 209 12.44 -8.83 -15.11
CA GLY A 209 13.68 -8.70 -15.87
C GLY A 209 14.18 -10.06 -16.39
N ARG A 210 14.18 -11.09 -15.55
CA ARG A 210 14.57 -12.45 -15.96
C ARG A 210 13.66 -13.05 -17.02
N LEU A 211 12.34 -12.85 -16.92
CA LEU A 211 11.39 -13.31 -17.92
C LEU A 211 11.55 -12.61 -19.28
N ALA A 212 12.04 -11.35 -19.27
CA ALA A 212 12.31 -10.62 -20.51
C ALA A 212 13.63 -11.06 -21.18
N GLU A 213 14.58 -11.64 -20.41
CA GLU A 213 15.87 -12.14 -20.90
C GLU A 213 15.81 -13.59 -21.38
N GLU A 214 14.82 -14.38 -20.98
CA GLU A 214 14.64 -15.75 -21.47
C GLU A 214 14.21 -15.72 -22.95
N PRO A 215 15.01 -16.26 -23.91
CA PRO A 215 14.59 -16.35 -25.31
C PRO A 215 13.34 -17.23 -25.37
N VAL A 216 12.31 -16.74 -26.08
CA VAL A 216 11.16 -17.57 -26.45
C VAL A 216 11.71 -18.79 -27.19
N ALA A 217 11.78 -19.92 -26.48
CA ALA A 217 12.15 -21.19 -27.10
C ALA A 217 11.13 -21.41 -28.24
N ALA A 218 11.63 -21.34 -29.49
CA ALA A 218 10.82 -21.54 -30.68
C ALA A 218 10.11 -22.89 -30.52
N ALA A 219 8.79 -22.83 -30.42
CA ALA A 219 7.95 -23.98 -30.57
C ALA A 219 8.11 -24.47 -32.01
N GLY A 220 8.94 -25.52 -32.17
CA GLY A 220 9.09 -26.26 -33.40
C GLY A 220 7.97 -27.32 -33.54
#